data_d5cbffe15063501a2649008930adab21
#
_entry.id   d5cbffe15063501a2649008930adab21
#
_cell.length_a   1.000
_cell.length_b   1.000
_cell.length_c   1.000
_cell.angle_alpha   90.00
_cell.angle_beta   90.00
_cell.angle_gamma   90.00
#
_symmetry.space_group_name_H-M   'P 1'
#
loop_
_entity.id
_entity.type
_entity.pdbx_description
1 polymer ?
#
loop_
_entity_poly.entity_id
_entity_poly.type
_entity_poly.pdbx_seq_one_letter_code
_entity_poly.pdbx_strand_id
1 'polypeptide(L)'
;VAWAVERQDGGRGFGFTGGHFHKGWANDSQRTLVLNAIVWTTKAEVPAGGVASKFTDEELAANLDPKGKPKPKPAATPAPAAK
;
A
#
# COMPACT_ATOMS: atom_id res chain seq x y z
N VAL A 1 -4.33 -7.14 7.93
CA VAL A 1 -4.81 -6.68 9.24
C VAL A 1 -4.74 -5.16 9.31
N ALA A 2 -5.76 -4.57 9.87
CA ALA A 2 -5.81 -3.12 10.06
C ALA A 2 -6.22 -2.82 11.49
N TRP A 3 -5.73 -1.71 12.03
CA TRP A 3 -6.10 -1.28 13.37
C TRP A 3 -6.10 0.23 13.45
N ALA A 4 -6.89 0.76 14.38
CA ALA A 4 -6.99 2.19 14.59
C ALA A 4 -6.86 2.47 16.08
N VAL A 5 -6.29 3.61 16.40
CA VAL A 5 -6.05 4.02 17.79
C VAL A 5 -6.46 5.47 17.95
N GLU A 6 -7.16 5.76 19.04
CA GLU A 6 -7.38 7.13 19.49
C GLU A 6 -6.62 7.32 20.79
N ARG A 7 -5.72 8.28 20.82
CA ARG A 7 -4.93 8.54 22.00
C ARG A 7 -5.67 9.48 22.93
N GLN A 8 -5.25 9.46 24.21
CA GLN A 8 -5.88 10.34 25.20
C GLN A 8 -5.69 11.82 24.87
N ASP A 9 -4.61 12.17 24.18
CA ASP A 9 -4.37 13.55 23.77
C ASP A 9 -5.20 13.97 22.55
N GLY A 10 -6.05 13.10 22.05
CA GLY A 10 -6.89 13.36 20.89
C GLY A 10 -6.28 12.98 19.57
N GLY A 11 -5.04 12.54 19.56
CA GLY A 11 -4.41 12.10 18.32
C GLY A 11 -4.95 10.77 17.84
N ARG A 12 -4.84 10.50 16.56
CA ARG A 12 -5.31 9.27 15.94
C ARG A 12 -4.21 8.61 15.16
N GLY A 13 -4.21 7.29 15.16
CA GLY A 13 -3.28 6.51 14.38
C GLY A 13 -3.97 5.37 13.67
N PHE A 14 -3.39 4.92 12.58
CA PHE A 14 -3.93 3.80 11.81
C PHE A 14 -2.77 2.95 11.31
N GLY A 15 -2.92 1.64 11.40
CA GLY A 15 -1.93 0.71 10.87
C GLY A 15 -2.58 -0.27 9.90
N PHE A 16 -1.84 -0.68 8.91
CA PHE A 16 -2.37 -1.55 7.87
C PHE A 16 -1.25 -2.40 7.29
N THR A 17 -1.49 -3.70 7.21
CA THR A 17 -0.48 -4.65 6.71
C THR A 17 -0.71 -5.07 5.26
N GLY A 18 -1.76 -4.58 4.60
CA GLY A 18 -2.15 -5.07 3.28
C GLY A 18 -1.43 -4.44 2.10
N GLY A 19 -0.48 -3.55 2.35
CA GLY A 19 0.16 -2.80 1.26
C GLY A 19 1.38 -3.47 0.63
N HIS A 20 1.68 -4.71 0.99
CA HIS A 20 2.91 -5.36 0.55
C HIS A 20 3.00 -5.52 -0.97
N PHE A 21 1.91 -5.95 -1.59
CA PHE A 21 1.89 -6.10 -3.04
C PHE A 21 1.23 -4.90 -3.68
N HIS A 22 1.92 -4.31 -4.64
CA HIS A 22 1.39 -3.15 -5.37
C HIS A 22 0.03 -3.43 -5.99
N LYS A 23 -0.15 -4.61 -6.56
CA LYS A 23 -1.41 -4.98 -7.21
C LYS A 23 -2.60 -4.98 -6.25
N GLY A 24 -2.35 -5.09 -4.96
CA GLY A 24 -3.43 -5.02 -3.97
C GLY A 24 -4.17 -3.69 -4.02
N TRP A 25 -3.54 -2.63 -4.51
CA TRP A 25 -4.17 -1.33 -4.62
C TRP A 25 -5.23 -1.26 -5.72
N ALA A 26 -5.34 -2.31 -6.56
CA ALA A 26 -6.43 -2.43 -7.50
C ALA A 26 -7.75 -2.75 -6.81
N ASN A 27 -7.71 -3.24 -5.59
CA ASN A 27 -8.92 -3.57 -4.83
C ASN A 27 -9.55 -2.29 -4.30
N ASP A 28 -10.80 -2.03 -4.71
CA ASP A 28 -11.49 -0.80 -4.30
C ASP A 28 -11.66 -0.69 -2.80
N SER A 29 -11.99 -1.80 -2.14
CA SER A 29 -12.19 -1.80 -0.70
C SER A 29 -10.88 -1.49 0.05
N GLN A 30 -9.77 -2.00 -0.42
CA GLN A 30 -8.48 -1.72 0.19
C GLN A 30 -8.14 -0.23 0.07
N ARG A 31 -8.32 0.35 -1.11
CA ARG A 31 -8.05 1.78 -1.29
C ARG A 31 -8.99 2.62 -0.43
N THR A 32 -10.28 2.28 -0.42
CA THR A 32 -11.24 3.02 0.38
C THR A 32 -10.88 2.98 1.86
N LEU A 33 -10.50 1.81 2.37
CA LEU A 33 -10.09 1.68 3.77
C LEU A 33 -8.95 2.62 4.11
N VAL A 34 -7.90 2.61 3.29
CA VAL A 34 -6.71 3.41 3.56
C VAL A 34 -6.98 4.89 3.38
N LEU A 35 -7.70 5.28 2.33
CA LEU A 35 -8.04 6.68 2.11
C LEU A 35 -8.93 7.22 3.22
N ASN A 36 -9.91 6.43 3.65
CA ASN A 36 -10.75 6.81 4.78
C ASN A 36 -9.92 6.99 6.04
N ALA A 37 -8.94 6.11 6.26
CA ALA A 37 -8.08 6.20 7.42
C ALA A 37 -7.22 7.46 7.41
N ILE A 38 -6.71 7.85 6.25
CA ILE A 38 -5.94 9.08 6.12
C ILE A 38 -6.79 10.28 6.53
N VAL A 39 -8.02 10.36 6.00
CA VAL A 39 -8.93 11.44 6.34
C VAL A 39 -9.26 11.41 7.82
N TRP A 40 -9.54 10.23 8.35
CA TRP A 40 -9.92 10.06 9.75
C TRP A 40 -8.79 10.51 10.70
N THR A 41 -7.52 10.19 10.35
CA THR A 41 -6.41 10.59 11.22
C THR A 41 -6.22 12.10 11.29
N THR A 42 -6.67 12.82 10.27
CA THR A 42 -6.62 14.28 10.27
C THR A 42 -7.81 14.91 11.01
N LYS A 43 -8.74 14.07 11.47
CA LYS A 43 -9.99 14.49 12.11
C LYS A 43 -10.94 15.21 11.16
N ALA A 44 -10.72 15.12 9.87
CA ALA A 44 -11.68 15.57 8.89
C ALA A 44 -12.79 14.54 8.79
N GLU A 45 -13.93 14.99 8.29
CA GLU A 45 -15.08 14.10 8.16
C GLU A 45 -14.88 13.14 7.00
N VAL A 46 -15.04 11.83 7.26
CA VAL A 46 -14.99 10.83 6.20
C VAL A 46 -16.31 10.86 5.44
N PRO A 47 -16.28 10.96 4.10
CA PRO A 47 -17.54 10.98 3.33
C PRO A 47 -18.41 9.74 3.61
N ALA A 48 -19.72 9.92 3.55
CA ALA A 48 -20.67 8.87 3.90
C ALA A 48 -20.49 7.59 3.11
N GLY A 49 -20.14 7.69 1.85
CA GLY A 49 -19.88 6.50 1.00
C GLY A 49 -18.43 6.10 0.96
N GLY A 50 -17.57 6.73 1.77
CA GLY A 50 -16.14 6.52 1.72
C GLY A 50 -15.48 7.41 0.70
N VAL A 51 -14.16 7.50 0.77
CA VAL A 51 -13.39 8.30 -0.18
C VAL A 51 -13.34 7.57 -1.52
N ALA A 52 -13.83 8.22 -2.57
CA ALA A 52 -13.85 7.63 -3.91
C ALA A 52 -12.47 7.74 -4.55
N SER A 53 -12.12 6.73 -5.32
CA SER A 53 -10.88 6.76 -6.10
C SER A 53 -11.09 5.94 -7.37
N LYS A 54 -10.41 6.36 -8.44
CA LYS A 54 -10.43 5.67 -9.72
C LYS A 54 -9.04 5.71 -10.32
N PHE A 55 -8.74 4.71 -11.11
CA PHE A 55 -7.48 4.67 -11.84
C PHE A 55 -7.65 3.78 -13.05
N THR A 56 -6.73 3.91 -14.00
CA THR A 56 -6.65 3.00 -15.14
C THR A 56 -5.60 1.95 -14.87
N ASP A 57 -5.62 0.88 -15.67
CA ASP A 57 -4.58 -0.14 -15.55
C ASP A 57 -3.20 0.47 -15.80
N GLU A 58 -3.11 1.41 -16.74
CA GLU A 58 -1.86 2.10 -17.00
C GLU A 58 -1.38 2.89 -15.79
N GLU A 59 -2.29 3.59 -15.12
CA GLU A 59 -1.94 4.34 -13.93
C GLU A 59 -1.46 3.42 -12.80
N LEU A 60 -2.11 2.28 -12.65
CA LEU A 60 -1.70 1.30 -11.64
C LEU A 60 -0.28 0.80 -11.90
N ALA A 61 0.08 0.62 -13.16
CA ALA A 61 1.36 0.08 -13.55
C ALA A 61 2.46 1.14 -13.69
N ALA A 62 2.10 2.43 -13.68
CA ALA A 62 3.00 3.50 -14.10
C ALA A 62 4.31 3.55 -13.33
N ASN A 63 4.29 3.25 -12.05
CA ASN A 63 5.49 3.31 -11.21
C ASN A 63 5.95 1.93 -10.76
N LEU A 64 5.52 0.91 -11.47
CA LEU A 64 5.84 -0.46 -11.13
C LEU A 64 7.03 -0.90 -11.96
N ASP A 65 8.11 -1.31 -11.31
CA ASP A 65 9.27 -1.82 -12.01
C ASP A 65 8.90 -3.06 -12.80
N PRO A 66 9.38 -3.18 -14.04
CA PRO A 66 9.13 -4.38 -14.81
C PRO A 66 9.83 -5.56 -14.14
N LYS A 67 9.04 -6.53 -13.70
CA LYS A 67 9.54 -7.72 -13.02
C LYS A 67 9.21 -8.98 -13.77
N GLY A 68 8.87 -8.84 -15.03
CA GLY A 68 8.40 -9.96 -15.82
C GLY A 68 9.46 -11.02 -16.07
N LYS A 69 10.72 -10.64 -16.07
CA LYS A 69 11.80 -11.59 -16.29
C LYS A 69 12.66 -11.67 -15.05
N PRO A 70 12.81 -12.86 -14.51
CA PRO A 70 13.79 -13.00 -13.45
C PRO A 70 15.12 -12.59 -14.02
N LYS A 71 15.78 -11.69 -13.38
CA LYS A 71 17.14 -11.38 -13.75
C LYS A 71 17.93 -12.66 -13.63
N PRO A 72 18.75 -12.97 -14.61
CA PRO A 72 19.67 -14.05 -14.42
C PRO A 72 20.39 -13.75 -13.12
N LYS A 73 20.35 -14.67 -12.23
CA LYS A 73 21.08 -14.51 -11.01
C LYS A 73 22.49 -14.18 -11.38
N PRO A 74 22.99 -13.08 -10.88
CA PRO A 74 24.38 -12.84 -11.04
C PRO A 74 25.02 -14.09 -10.52
N ALA A 75 25.75 -14.64 -11.38
CA ALA A 75 26.42 -15.80 -11.04
C ALA A 75 26.67 -15.78 -9.58
N ALA A 76 26.07 -16.01 -9.09
CA ALA A 76 26.06 -15.80 -7.96
C ALA A 76 27.10 -15.69 -7.28
N THR A 77 27.23 -15.46 -7.44
CA THR A 77 27.69 -15.34 -6.97
C THR A 77 28.16 -16.02 -6.36
N PRO A 78 28.82 -16.29 -6.44
CA PRO A 78 29.03 -17.11 -6.00
C PRO A 78 29.51 -17.02 -5.02
N ALA A 79 29.63 -17.05 -4.87
CA ALA A 79 29.95 -17.06 -4.25
C ALA A 79 30.62 -17.10 -3.68
N PRO A 80 30.99 -17.15 -3.51
CA PRO A 80 31.56 -17.15 -3.09
C PRO A 80 32.17 -17.47 -2.57
N ALA A 81 32.45 -17.52 -2.85
CA ALA A 81 32.80 -17.79 -2.59
C ALA A 81 33.42 -17.97 -2.02
N ALA A 82 33.74 -17.92 -2.06
CA ALA A 82 34.07 -18.07 -1.72
C ALA A 82 34.72 -18.06 -1.36
N LYS A 83 34.98 -17.86 -1.58
CA LYS A 83 35.27 -17.70 -1.59
C LYS A 83 35.43 -17.64 -1.21
#